data_545cdd8ba24f34348c093fdb4481108b
#
_entry.id   545cdd8ba24f34348c093fdb4481108b
#
_cell.length_a   1.000
_cell.length_b   1.000
_cell.length_c   1.000
_cell.angle_alpha   90.00
_cell.angle_beta   90.00
_cell.angle_gamma   90.00
#
_symmetry.space_group_name_H-M   'P 1'
#
loop_
_entity.id
_entity.type
_entity.pdbx_description
1 polymer ?
#
loop_
_entity_poly.entity_id
_entity_poly.type
_entity_poly.pdbx_seq_one_letter_code
_entity_poly.pdbx_strand_id
1 'polypeptide(L)'
;MNLKRTLSLLLCLSLTSGLFAQDVHFSQFWASPLTLNPALTGMTPCSYRAAVNYRNQWASVVGPSSFQTYGLSFDAGLFRGKFNGSMLGVGGHFFNDRAGDGILQNLTAQLSLAYHQALGSDRHYISVGLQGGMVQKRLDPGKFIFEDMIDENGVIPGAVTADILSDNSFTNLDVNAGFHWTSNFTDGFTMYAGAAMFHIGEPTESFKGSGDNILDTRYVGHGGMKIGIQNKVVLLPSVLYMTQAEGSNEELLMGTSLGFAIGEESTFYLGGYYRNEDAVIASIGFDFKNVQFGMSYDVNVNDLSVVSGNKGGMELSLLYFGCLPTSSKPRRVVDCPRF
;
A
#
# COMPACT_ATOMS: atom_id res chain seq x y z
N MET A 1 7.31 35.71 -37.58
CA MET A 1 7.25 34.58 -36.66
C MET A 1 5.77 34.36 -36.31
N ASN A 2 5.19 33.25 -36.74
CA ASN A 2 3.71 33.05 -36.69
C ASN A 2 3.21 32.89 -35.26
N LEU A 3 2.33 33.72 -34.80
CA LEU A 3 1.71 33.71 -33.47
C LEU A 3 1.17 32.31 -33.09
N LYS A 4 0.69 31.53 -34.06
CA LYS A 4 0.27 30.13 -33.86
C LYS A 4 1.44 29.20 -33.48
N ARG A 5 2.64 29.40 -34.04
CA ARG A 5 3.83 28.60 -33.68
C ARG A 5 4.36 28.96 -32.29
N THR A 6 4.28 30.24 -31.91
CA THR A 6 4.70 30.70 -30.57
C THR A 6 3.70 30.22 -29.50
N LEU A 7 2.40 30.18 -29.80
CA LEU A 7 1.37 29.63 -28.90
C LEU A 7 1.51 28.11 -28.73
N SER A 8 1.83 27.36 -29.80
CA SER A 8 2.10 25.92 -29.71
C SER A 8 3.38 25.61 -28.93
N LEU A 9 4.44 26.41 -29.08
CA LEU A 9 5.66 26.24 -28.28
C LEU A 9 5.43 26.56 -26.79
N LEU A 10 4.63 27.58 -26.47
CA LEU A 10 4.25 27.92 -25.10
C LEU A 10 3.35 26.83 -24.46
N LEU A 11 2.48 26.21 -25.25
CA LEU A 11 1.63 25.11 -24.79
C LEU A 11 2.44 23.83 -24.55
N CYS A 12 3.48 23.56 -25.36
CA CYS A 12 4.39 22.42 -25.12
C CYS A 12 5.32 22.65 -23.92
N LEU A 13 5.70 23.88 -23.60
CA LEU A 13 6.52 24.18 -22.41
C LEU A 13 5.74 24.11 -21.09
N SER A 14 4.42 24.20 -21.12
CA SER A 14 3.58 24.09 -19.91
C SER A 14 3.25 22.64 -19.53
N LEU A 15 3.67 21.64 -20.31
CA LEU A 15 3.42 20.22 -20.07
C LEU A 15 4.58 19.47 -19.38
N THR A 16 5.61 20.17 -18.91
CA THR A 16 6.62 19.56 -18.04
C THR A 16 6.18 19.56 -16.57
N SER A 17 5.00 19.02 -16.29
CA SER A 17 4.71 18.52 -14.96
C SER A 17 5.61 17.32 -14.75
N GLY A 18 6.54 17.38 -13.79
CA GLY A 18 7.43 16.29 -13.48
C GLY A 18 6.61 15.01 -13.25
N LEU A 19 6.92 13.97 -14.01
CA LEU A 19 6.36 12.64 -13.79
C LEU A 19 7.08 12.06 -12.55
N PHE A 20 6.56 12.36 -11.37
CA PHE A 20 7.02 11.71 -10.15
C PHE A 20 6.42 10.30 -10.09
N ALA A 21 7.27 9.29 -9.97
CA ALA A 21 6.84 7.91 -9.77
C ALA A 21 6.25 7.78 -8.36
N GLN A 22 4.97 7.50 -8.26
CA GLN A 22 4.31 7.21 -6.98
C GLN A 22 4.66 5.79 -6.53
N ASP A 23 4.87 5.62 -5.23
CA ASP A 23 4.99 4.30 -4.63
C ASP A 23 3.68 3.53 -4.67
N VAL A 24 3.81 2.19 -4.66
CA VAL A 24 2.66 1.29 -4.61
C VAL A 24 1.89 1.49 -3.32
N HIS A 25 0.60 1.77 -3.45
CA HIS A 25 -0.34 1.85 -2.34
C HIS A 25 -1.62 1.06 -2.63
N PHE A 26 -2.28 0.60 -1.58
CA PHE A 26 -3.53 -0.15 -1.68
C PHE A 26 -4.70 0.69 -1.18
N SER A 27 -5.82 0.63 -1.89
CA SER A 27 -7.10 1.20 -1.44
C SER A 27 -7.56 0.51 -0.17
N GLN A 28 -7.29 -0.81 -0.06
CA GLN A 28 -7.48 -1.61 1.16
C GLN A 28 -6.23 -1.55 2.07
N PHE A 29 -5.80 -0.34 2.49
CA PHE A 29 -4.57 -0.15 3.27
C PHE A 29 -4.53 -0.97 4.57
N TRP A 30 -5.69 -1.26 5.17
CA TRP A 30 -5.81 -2.10 6.37
C TRP A 30 -5.45 -3.58 6.12
N ALA A 31 -5.59 -4.05 4.87
CA ALA A 31 -5.29 -5.42 4.49
C ALA A 31 -3.79 -5.66 4.15
N SER A 32 -2.98 -4.60 4.12
CA SER A 32 -1.54 -4.66 3.89
C SER A 32 -0.76 -3.88 4.97
N PRO A 33 -0.80 -4.32 6.24
CA PRO A 33 -0.28 -3.53 7.35
C PRO A 33 1.23 -3.28 7.32
N LEU A 34 2.03 -4.19 6.75
CA LEU A 34 3.49 -4.02 6.68
C LEU A 34 3.93 -3.00 5.61
N THR A 35 3.09 -2.72 4.62
CA THR A 35 3.31 -1.63 3.65
C THR A 35 2.74 -0.30 4.12
N LEU A 36 1.88 -0.33 5.16
CA LEU A 36 1.29 0.85 5.77
C LEU A 36 2.19 1.45 6.85
N ASN A 37 2.68 0.60 7.78
CA ASN A 37 3.48 1.07 8.92
C ASN A 37 4.25 -0.10 9.54
N PRO A 38 5.60 -0.04 9.61
CA PRO A 38 6.42 -1.06 10.26
C PRO A 38 6.04 -1.37 11.71
N ALA A 39 5.49 -0.38 12.45
CA ALA A 39 5.04 -0.56 13.83
C ALA A 39 3.81 -1.47 13.97
N LEU A 40 3.16 -1.89 12.88
CA LEU A 40 2.05 -2.85 12.89
C LEU A 40 2.50 -4.32 12.81
N THR A 41 3.80 -4.56 12.65
CA THR A 41 4.37 -5.91 12.56
C THR A 41 4.09 -6.71 13.83
N GLY A 42 3.47 -7.89 13.68
CA GLY A 42 3.09 -8.75 14.80
C GLY A 42 1.88 -8.28 15.61
N MET A 43 1.33 -7.11 15.29
CA MET A 43 0.08 -6.62 15.88
C MET A 43 -1.09 -7.32 15.17
N THR A 44 -1.43 -8.50 15.65
CA THR A 44 -2.46 -9.36 15.08
C THR A 44 -3.31 -9.96 16.21
N PRO A 45 -4.60 -10.25 15.99
CA PRO A 45 -5.45 -10.85 17.03
C PRO A 45 -5.00 -12.26 17.45
N CYS A 46 -4.28 -12.95 16.56
CA CYS A 46 -3.78 -14.32 16.77
C CYS A 46 -2.26 -14.35 16.91
N SER A 47 -1.64 -15.52 16.81
CA SER A 47 -0.20 -15.69 16.96
C SER A 47 0.58 -15.16 15.78
N TYR A 48 0.00 -15.33 14.57
CA TYR A 48 0.59 -14.87 13.33
C TYR A 48 -0.50 -14.50 12.31
N ARG A 49 -0.11 -13.73 11.31
CA ARG A 49 -0.92 -13.33 10.17
C ARG A 49 -0.15 -13.62 8.90
N ALA A 50 -0.84 -14.15 7.89
CA ALA A 50 -0.40 -14.20 6.51
C ALA A 50 -1.39 -13.40 5.65
N ALA A 51 -0.91 -12.59 4.74
CA ALA A 51 -1.76 -11.79 3.87
C ALA A 51 -1.29 -11.88 2.41
N VAL A 52 -2.28 -11.92 1.51
CA VAL A 52 -2.09 -11.83 0.05
C VAL A 52 -2.93 -10.68 -0.45
N ASN A 53 -2.32 -9.80 -1.24
CA ASN A 53 -2.98 -8.66 -1.87
C ASN A 53 -2.76 -8.71 -3.37
N TYR A 54 -3.80 -8.42 -4.13
CA TYR A 54 -3.75 -8.27 -5.57
C TYR A 54 -4.46 -6.97 -5.96
N ARG A 55 -3.79 -6.14 -6.76
CA ARG A 55 -4.37 -4.94 -7.36
C ARG A 55 -4.18 -4.99 -8.86
N ASN A 56 -5.23 -4.63 -9.59
CA ASN A 56 -5.18 -4.45 -11.02
C ASN A 56 -5.86 -3.13 -11.38
N GLN A 57 -5.06 -2.17 -11.83
CA GLN A 57 -5.53 -0.83 -12.16
C GLN A 57 -5.62 -0.66 -13.68
N TRP A 58 -6.74 -0.11 -14.13
CA TRP A 58 -7.06 0.18 -15.53
C TRP A 58 -7.11 -1.03 -16.48
N ALA A 59 -7.31 -2.25 -15.97
CA ALA A 59 -7.43 -3.44 -16.80
C ALA A 59 -8.50 -3.33 -17.89
N SER A 60 -9.60 -2.65 -17.58
CA SER A 60 -10.72 -2.44 -18.52
C SER A 60 -10.48 -1.30 -19.53
N VAL A 61 -9.38 -0.55 -19.39
CA VAL A 61 -9.01 0.58 -20.26
C VAL A 61 -7.86 0.21 -21.19
N VAL A 62 -6.77 -0.33 -20.62
CA VAL A 62 -5.53 -0.63 -21.35
C VAL A 62 -5.29 -2.14 -21.52
N GLY A 63 -6.23 -2.99 -21.09
CA GLY A 63 -6.16 -4.44 -21.29
C GLY A 63 -4.92 -5.08 -20.65
N PRO A 64 -4.12 -5.85 -21.41
CA PRO A 64 -2.92 -6.53 -20.89
C PRO A 64 -1.85 -5.59 -20.34
N SER A 65 -1.82 -4.35 -20.80
CA SER A 65 -0.88 -3.31 -20.34
C SER A 65 -1.29 -2.64 -19.05
N SER A 66 -2.21 -3.24 -18.27
CA SER A 66 -2.65 -2.74 -16.98
C SER A 66 -1.55 -2.77 -15.92
N PHE A 67 -1.72 -1.93 -14.88
CA PHE A 67 -0.83 -1.95 -13.72
C PHE A 67 -1.25 -3.07 -12.78
N GLN A 68 -0.33 -3.97 -12.46
CA GLN A 68 -0.62 -5.14 -11.65
C GLN A 68 0.33 -5.24 -10.47
N THR A 69 -0.22 -5.26 -9.27
CA THR A 69 0.53 -5.40 -8.03
C THR A 69 0.14 -6.70 -7.32
N TYR A 70 1.13 -7.48 -6.95
CA TYR A 70 0.99 -8.70 -6.15
C TYR A 70 1.76 -8.50 -4.84
N GLY A 71 1.08 -8.63 -3.72
CA GLY A 71 1.64 -8.53 -2.38
C GLY A 71 1.49 -9.82 -1.60
N LEU A 72 2.54 -10.19 -0.86
CA LEU A 72 2.55 -11.28 0.11
C LEU A 72 3.21 -10.77 1.38
N SER A 73 2.60 -11.00 2.53
CA SER A 73 3.22 -10.69 3.83
C SER A 73 2.95 -11.77 4.86
N PHE A 74 3.89 -11.88 5.79
CA PHE A 74 3.77 -12.74 6.97
C PHE A 74 4.34 -12.00 8.17
N ASP A 75 3.62 -12.04 9.29
CA ASP A 75 4.09 -11.48 10.54
C ASP A 75 3.55 -12.24 11.76
N ALA A 76 4.32 -12.22 12.85
CA ALA A 76 3.99 -12.91 14.09
C ALA A 76 4.35 -12.07 15.31
N GLY A 77 3.49 -12.14 16.33
CA GLY A 77 3.75 -11.53 17.63
C GLY A 77 4.36 -12.55 18.59
N LEU A 78 5.62 -12.29 19.01
CA LEU A 78 6.39 -13.13 19.91
C LEU A 78 6.27 -12.63 21.36
N PHE A 79 6.45 -13.55 22.31
CA PHE A 79 6.50 -13.27 23.75
C PHE A 79 5.24 -12.62 24.33
N ARG A 80 4.10 -12.79 23.69
CA ARG A 80 2.80 -12.27 24.15
C ARG A 80 2.49 -12.73 25.57
N GLY A 81 2.12 -11.79 26.45
CA GLY A 81 1.83 -12.07 27.86
C GLY A 81 3.07 -12.37 28.72
N LYS A 82 4.26 -12.30 28.15
CA LYS A 82 5.53 -12.23 28.88
C LYS A 82 5.89 -10.77 29.11
N PHE A 83 6.76 -10.31 29.81
CA PHE A 83 7.20 -8.90 29.94
C PHE A 83 6.07 -7.89 30.19
N ASN A 84 5.21 -8.13 31.18
CA ASN A 84 4.12 -7.22 31.56
C ASN A 84 3.18 -6.80 30.41
N GLY A 85 2.87 -7.73 29.52
CA GLY A 85 1.96 -7.49 28.40
C GLY A 85 2.63 -6.96 27.12
N SER A 86 3.91 -6.59 27.19
CA SER A 86 4.68 -6.18 26.01
C SER A 86 4.97 -7.37 25.09
N MET A 87 5.21 -7.12 23.82
CA MET A 87 5.51 -8.15 22.84
C MET A 87 6.48 -7.65 21.76
N LEU A 88 7.14 -8.59 21.08
CA LEU A 88 7.92 -8.32 19.88
C LEU A 88 7.16 -8.79 18.65
N GLY A 89 7.13 -7.96 17.62
CA GLY A 89 6.66 -8.29 16.29
C GLY A 89 7.82 -8.63 15.38
N VAL A 90 7.70 -9.70 14.61
CA VAL A 90 8.63 -10.07 13.53
C VAL A 90 7.83 -10.37 12.28
N GLY A 91 8.33 -10.00 11.14
CA GLY A 91 7.63 -10.24 9.88
C GLY A 91 8.44 -9.90 8.66
N GLY A 92 7.82 -10.06 7.52
CA GLY A 92 8.38 -9.66 6.25
C GLY A 92 7.30 -9.56 5.19
N HIS A 93 7.58 -8.81 4.17
CA HIS A 93 6.70 -8.72 3.02
C HIS A 93 7.50 -8.74 1.71
N PHE A 94 6.79 -9.17 0.70
CA PHE A 94 7.26 -9.19 -0.66
C PHE A 94 6.15 -8.62 -1.54
N PHE A 95 6.48 -7.71 -2.43
CA PHE A 95 5.56 -7.35 -3.49
C PHE A 95 6.26 -7.16 -4.83
N ASN A 96 5.51 -7.36 -5.89
CA ASN A 96 5.92 -7.17 -7.27
C ASN A 96 4.88 -6.30 -7.94
N ASP A 97 5.30 -5.13 -8.37
CA ASP A 97 4.50 -4.20 -9.14
C ASP A 97 4.97 -4.17 -10.58
N ARG A 98 4.02 -4.22 -11.52
CA ARG A 98 4.26 -4.21 -12.95
C ARG A 98 3.47 -3.11 -13.59
N ALA A 99 4.15 -2.23 -14.31
CA ALA A 99 3.56 -1.15 -15.05
C ALA A 99 3.72 -1.38 -16.56
N GLY A 100 2.66 -1.11 -17.32
CA GLY A 100 2.73 -1.02 -18.77
C GLY A 100 3.23 -2.29 -19.46
N ASP A 101 2.46 -3.37 -19.47
CA ASP A 101 2.82 -4.66 -20.11
C ASP A 101 4.13 -5.28 -19.58
N GLY A 102 4.48 -4.94 -18.33
CA GLY A 102 5.72 -5.39 -17.67
C GLY A 102 6.99 -4.71 -18.18
N ILE A 103 6.87 -3.54 -18.78
CA ILE A 103 8.02 -2.71 -19.18
C ILE A 103 8.80 -2.28 -17.95
N LEU A 104 8.11 -1.81 -16.91
CA LEU A 104 8.72 -1.48 -15.62
C LEU A 104 8.21 -2.48 -14.56
N GLN A 105 9.15 -3.08 -13.84
CA GLN A 105 8.87 -3.94 -12.70
C GLN A 105 9.55 -3.38 -11.46
N ASN A 106 8.82 -3.33 -10.36
CA ASN A 106 9.33 -2.99 -9.04
C ASN A 106 9.13 -4.19 -8.11
N LEU A 107 10.23 -4.77 -7.65
CA LEU A 107 10.26 -5.91 -6.74
C LEU A 107 10.77 -5.44 -5.38
N THR A 108 9.98 -5.62 -4.34
CA THR A 108 10.36 -5.27 -2.97
C THR A 108 10.32 -6.48 -2.06
N ALA A 109 11.37 -6.68 -1.29
CA ALA A 109 11.46 -7.71 -0.25
C ALA A 109 12.07 -7.12 1.01
N GLN A 110 11.29 -7.06 2.09
CA GLN A 110 11.71 -6.40 3.34
C GLN A 110 11.36 -7.26 4.56
N LEU A 111 12.21 -7.17 5.58
CA LEU A 111 12.00 -7.74 6.90
C LEU A 111 11.63 -6.62 7.88
N SER A 112 10.78 -6.95 8.84
CA SER A 112 10.20 -6.00 9.78
C SER A 112 10.37 -6.50 11.21
N LEU A 113 10.70 -5.58 12.11
CA LEU A 113 10.75 -5.79 13.55
C LEU A 113 9.96 -4.68 14.24
N ALA A 114 9.15 -5.04 15.24
CA ALA A 114 8.42 -4.07 16.05
C ALA A 114 8.47 -4.42 17.52
N TYR A 115 8.44 -3.41 18.37
CA TYR A 115 8.26 -3.55 19.80
C TYR A 115 6.98 -2.87 20.23
N HIS A 116 6.13 -3.62 20.94
CA HIS A 116 4.83 -3.17 21.41
C HIS A 116 4.89 -3.10 22.93
N GLN A 117 4.82 -1.89 23.48
CA GLN A 117 4.80 -1.62 24.90
C GLN A 117 3.36 -1.48 25.39
N ALA A 118 2.94 -2.39 26.28
CA ALA A 118 1.67 -2.22 26.99
C ALA A 118 1.76 -1.06 27.99
N LEU A 119 0.73 -0.23 28.05
CA LEU A 119 0.63 0.91 28.96
C LEU A 119 -0.40 0.61 30.07
N GLY A 120 0.07 0.35 31.27
CA GLY A 120 -0.76 0.14 32.46
C GLY A 120 -1.60 -1.16 32.44
N SER A 121 -2.51 -1.27 31.51
CA SER A 121 -3.30 -2.48 31.23
C SER A 121 -3.04 -2.96 29.81
N ASP A 122 -3.26 -4.28 29.55
CA ASP A 122 -3.12 -4.87 28.21
C ASP A 122 -4.17 -4.33 27.19
N ARG A 123 -4.69 -3.14 27.40
CA ARG A 123 -5.68 -2.47 26.55
C ARG A 123 -5.10 -1.33 25.74
N HIS A 124 -3.95 -0.80 26.15
CA HIS A 124 -3.32 0.35 25.53
C HIS A 124 -1.89 0.00 25.14
N TYR A 125 -1.52 0.28 23.90
CA TYR A 125 -0.20 -0.02 23.37
C TYR A 125 0.41 1.19 22.66
N ILE A 126 1.70 1.37 22.86
CA ILE A 126 2.56 2.16 21.99
C ILE A 126 3.50 1.20 21.29
N SER A 127 3.69 1.38 20.01
CA SER A 127 4.51 0.51 19.18
C SER A 127 5.49 1.32 18.37
N VAL A 128 6.70 0.81 18.26
CA VAL A 128 7.72 1.31 17.33
C VAL A 128 8.18 0.17 16.44
N GLY A 129 8.44 0.46 15.18
CA GLY A 129 8.85 -0.53 14.22
C GLY A 129 9.95 -0.04 13.30
N LEU A 130 10.79 -0.97 12.90
CA LEU A 130 11.81 -0.78 11.88
C LEU A 130 11.66 -1.86 10.81
N GLN A 131 11.91 -1.48 9.58
CA GLN A 131 11.82 -2.38 8.44
C GLN A 131 12.97 -2.07 7.50
N GLY A 132 13.53 -3.10 6.88
CA GLY A 132 14.61 -2.94 5.93
C GLY A 132 14.70 -4.10 4.97
N GLY A 133 15.24 -3.84 3.80
CA GLY A 133 15.37 -4.85 2.77
C GLY A 133 15.80 -4.29 1.43
N MET A 134 15.44 -4.97 0.37
CA MET A 134 15.85 -4.66 -1.00
C MET A 134 14.65 -4.22 -1.83
N VAL A 135 14.88 -3.17 -2.63
CA VAL A 135 13.99 -2.73 -3.72
C VAL A 135 14.77 -2.85 -5.01
N GLN A 136 14.25 -3.64 -5.95
CA GLN A 136 14.80 -3.81 -7.28
C GLN A 136 13.84 -3.23 -8.31
N LYS A 137 14.31 -2.29 -9.12
CA LYS A 137 13.58 -1.83 -10.31
C LYS A 137 14.24 -2.40 -11.56
N ARG A 138 13.42 -2.88 -12.47
CA ARG A 138 13.85 -3.47 -13.74
C ARG A 138 13.02 -2.91 -14.89
N LEU A 139 13.71 -2.56 -15.96
CA LEU A 139 13.12 -2.23 -17.26
C LEU A 139 13.32 -3.38 -18.24
N ASP A 140 12.38 -3.56 -19.16
CA ASP A 140 12.55 -4.44 -20.33
C ASP A 140 12.77 -3.57 -21.59
N PRO A 141 14.03 -3.29 -21.98
CA PRO A 141 14.33 -2.42 -23.11
C PRO A 141 13.77 -2.94 -24.44
N GLY A 142 13.59 -4.26 -24.58
CA GLY A 142 13.05 -4.86 -25.78
C GLY A 142 11.57 -4.52 -26.08
N LYS A 143 10.90 -3.90 -25.13
CA LYS A 143 9.51 -3.44 -25.26
C LYS A 143 9.39 -1.94 -25.55
N PHE A 144 10.49 -1.21 -25.54
CA PHE A 144 10.49 0.21 -25.88
C PHE A 144 10.57 0.40 -27.39
N ILE A 145 9.86 1.40 -27.86
CA ILE A 145 9.98 1.94 -29.21
C ILE A 145 10.57 3.33 -29.04
N PHE A 146 11.83 3.48 -29.44
CA PHE A 146 12.55 4.77 -29.38
C PHE A 146 12.29 5.56 -30.67
N GLU A 147 12.56 6.86 -30.63
CA GLU A 147 12.33 7.76 -31.75
C GLU A 147 13.13 7.34 -33.02
N ASP A 148 14.35 6.87 -32.83
CA ASP A 148 15.23 6.36 -33.92
C ASP A 148 14.76 5.02 -34.54
N MET A 149 13.74 4.39 -33.94
CA MET A 149 13.09 3.17 -34.46
C MET A 149 11.81 3.47 -35.25
N ILE A 150 11.48 4.75 -35.46
CA ILE A 150 10.27 5.19 -36.13
C ILE A 150 10.62 6.01 -37.36
N ASP A 151 10.01 5.73 -38.52
CA ASP A 151 10.07 6.55 -39.72
C ASP A 151 8.68 7.08 -40.13
N GLU A 152 8.59 7.71 -41.28
CA GLU A 152 7.34 8.25 -41.83
C GLU A 152 6.26 7.18 -42.10
N ASN A 153 6.65 5.90 -42.17
CA ASN A 153 5.78 4.74 -42.39
C ASN A 153 5.42 3.99 -41.09
N GLY A 154 5.99 4.40 -39.96
CA GLY A 154 5.77 3.81 -38.63
C GLY A 154 7.03 3.13 -38.05
N VAL A 155 6.83 2.10 -37.21
CA VAL A 155 7.93 1.41 -36.55
C VAL A 155 8.72 0.59 -37.59
N ILE A 156 10.03 0.81 -37.68
CA ILE A 156 10.93 0.10 -38.58
C ILE A 156 11.15 -1.33 -38.05
N PRO A 157 10.73 -2.37 -38.79
CA PRO A 157 10.88 -3.76 -38.35
C PRO A 157 12.36 -4.13 -38.14
N GLY A 158 12.71 -4.58 -36.91
CA GLY A 158 14.06 -4.98 -36.56
C GLY A 158 15.05 -3.84 -36.32
N ALA A 159 14.58 -2.59 -36.22
CA ALA A 159 15.43 -1.46 -35.83
C ALA A 159 15.97 -1.69 -34.40
N VAL A 160 17.23 -1.27 -34.23
CA VAL A 160 17.90 -1.27 -32.93
C VAL A 160 18.20 0.17 -32.59
N THR A 161 17.80 0.62 -31.42
CA THR A 161 18.06 1.99 -30.96
C THR A 161 19.55 2.23 -30.73
N ALA A 162 19.98 3.46 -30.99
CA ALA A 162 21.31 3.95 -30.60
C ALA A 162 21.34 4.41 -29.13
N ASP A 163 20.17 4.56 -28.48
CA ASP A 163 20.09 4.89 -27.06
C ASP A 163 20.54 3.71 -26.19
N ILE A 164 21.64 3.93 -25.47
CA ILE A 164 22.22 2.92 -24.57
C ILE A 164 21.65 3.12 -23.17
N LEU A 165 20.83 2.18 -22.73
CA LEU A 165 20.57 1.99 -21.33
C LEU A 165 21.75 1.21 -20.74
N SER A 166 22.52 1.82 -19.84
CA SER A 166 23.72 1.20 -19.25
C SER A 166 23.36 -0.04 -18.45
N ASP A 167 22.24 0.02 -17.75
CA ASP A 167 21.69 -1.06 -16.94
C ASP A 167 20.18 -1.17 -17.12
N ASN A 168 19.65 -2.39 -17.24
CA ASN A 168 18.21 -2.65 -17.28
C ASN A 168 17.62 -2.96 -15.89
N SER A 169 18.45 -2.95 -14.86
CA SER A 169 17.99 -3.12 -13.47
C SER A 169 18.96 -2.52 -12.48
N PHE A 170 18.45 -2.02 -11.38
CA PHE A 170 19.23 -1.66 -10.20
C PHE A 170 18.57 -2.16 -8.94
N THR A 171 19.35 -2.34 -7.88
CA THR A 171 18.87 -2.81 -6.57
C THR A 171 19.40 -1.88 -5.49
N ASN A 172 18.50 -1.40 -4.64
CA ASN A 172 18.81 -0.52 -3.53
C ASN A 172 18.43 -1.18 -2.20
N LEU A 173 19.14 -0.80 -1.16
CA LEU A 173 18.73 -1.04 0.21
C LEU A 173 17.73 0.05 0.63
N ASP A 174 16.66 -0.35 1.27
CA ASP A 174 15.62 0.53 1.75
C ASP A 174 15.38 0.30 3.25
N VAL A 175 15.20 1.40 3.98
CA VAL A 175 14.99 1.40 5.43
C VAL A 175 13.79 2.26 5.78
N ASN A 176 12.90 1.72 6.60
CA ASN A 176 11.66 2.36 7.00
C ASN A 176 11.49 2.30 8.52
N ALA A 177 10.78 3.25 9.08
CA ALA A 177 10.48 3.32 10.50
C ALA A 177 9.02 3.69 10.72
N GLY A 178 8.48 3.28 11.87
CA GLY A 178 7.10 3.60 12.19
C GLY A 178 6.83 3.70 13.69
N PHE A 179 5.77 4.43 13.96
CA PHE A 179 5.17 4.57 15.29
C PHE A 179 3.67 4.29 15.19
N HIS A 180 3.13 3.61 16.19
CA HIS A 180 1.70 3.34 16.27
C HIS A 180 1.23 3.35 17.71
N TRP A 181 0.05 3.92 17.93
CA TRP A 181 -0.69 3.89 19.18
C TRP A 181 -2.05 3.25 18.96
N THR A 182 -2.45 2.36 19.87
CA THR A 182 -3.80 1.81 19.90
C THR A 182 -4.31 1.73 21.32
N SER A 183 -5.60 1.96 21.49
CA SER A 183 -6.23 2.03 22.79
C SER A 183 -7.65 1.46 22.74
N ASN A 184 -7.85 0.38 23.47
CA ASN A 184 -9.17 -0.23 23.69
C ASN A 184 -9.81 0.37 24.95
N PHE A 185 -10.55 1.46 24.80
CA PHE A 185 -11.20 2.15 25.92
C PHE A 185 -12.30 1.28 26.55
N THR A 186 -13.07 0.59 25.72
CA THR A 186 -14.06 -0.40 26.11
C THR A 186 -14.01 -1.61 25.17
N ASP A 187 -14.75 -2.66 25.45
CA ASP A 187 -14.82 -3.83 24.56
C ASP A 187 -15.49 -3.51 23.21
N GLY A 188 -16.24 -2.41 23.14
CA GLY A 188 -16.88 -1.92 21.92
C GLY A 188 -16.25 -0.67 21.32
N PHE A 189 -15.19 -0.08 21.94
CA PHE A 189 -14.60 1.14 21.44
C PHE A 189 -13.08 1.11 21.48
N THR A 190 -12.47 1.13 20.30
CA THR A 190 -11.03 1.21 20.07
C THR A 190 -10.70 2.43 19.24
N MET A 191 -9.60 3.08 19.54
CA MET A 191 -8.99 4.11 18.69
C MET A 191 -7.55 3.73 18.38
N TYR A 192 -7.09 4.13 17.23
CA TYR A 192 -5.69 3.96 16.84
C TYR A 192 -5.22 5.12 15.97
N ALA A 193 -3.94 5.40 16.04
CA ALA A 193 -3.24 6.33 15.16
C ALA A 193 -1.80 5.88 14.97
N GLY A 194 -1.23 6.17 13.81
CA GLY A 194 0.14 5.83 13.52
C GLY A 194 0.76 6.77 12.50
N ALA A 195 2.08 6.80 12.51
CA ALA A 195 2.89 7.50 11.54
C ALA A 195 4.06 6.62 11.10
N ALA A 196 4.46 6.72 9.85
CA ALA A 196 5.60 6.00 9.31
C ALA A 196 6.39 6.85 8.32
N MET A 197 7.67 6.53 8.19
CA MET A 197 8.58 7.07 7.21
C MET A 197 9.16 5.92 6.40
N PHE A 198 9.05 6.03 5.09
CA PHE A 198 9.61 5.07 4.13
C PHE A 198 10.74 5.74 3.35
N HIS A 199 11.69 4.96 2.86
CA HIS A 199 12.84 5.42 2.09
C HIS A 199 13.70 6.44 2.84
N ILE A 200 13.96 6.20 4.14
CA ILE A 200 14.72 7.11 5.02
C ILE A 200 16.14 7.37 4.51
N GLY A 201 16.71 6.41 3.77
CA GLY A 201 18.04 6.52 3.20
C GLY A 201 18.10 7.24 1.84
N GLU A 202 16.95 7.67 1.31
CA GLU A 202 16.83 8.34 0.00
C GLU A 202 17.70 7.68 -1.08
N PRO A 203 17.48 6.39 -1.39
CA PRO A 203 18.36 5.65 -2.29
C PRO A 203 18.31 6.25 -3.70
N THR A 204 19.47 6.28 -4.37
CA THR A 204 19.56 6.76 -5.74
C THR A 204 18.99 5.73 -6.71
N GLU A 205 18.10 6.17 -7.59
CA GLU A 205 17.47 5.36 -8.63
C GLU A 205 17.97 5.79 -10.02
N SER A 206 18.73 4.95 -10.70
CA SER A 206 19.21 5.26 -12.04
C SER A 206 19.40 4.02 -12.90
N PHE A 207 18.85 4.05 -14.11
CA PHE A 207 19.12 3.08 -15.17
C PHE A 207 20.30 3.48 -16.07
N LYS A 208 20.89 4.67 -15.83
CA LYS A 208 22.00 5.20 -16.61
C LYS A 208 23.37 5.05 -15.93
N GLY A 209 23.43 4.30 -14.81
CA GLY A 209 24.66 4.06 -14.06
C GLY A 209 25.17 5.27 -13.26
N SER A 210 24.79 6.47 -13.63
CA SER A 210 25.07 7.72 -12.89
C SER A 210 23.88 8.64 -13.06
N GLY A 211 23.28 9.07 -11.98
CA GLY A 211 22.13 9.99 -12.01
C GLY A 211 21.86 10.54 -10.62
N ASP A 212 21.33 11.74 -10.57
CA ASP A 212 20.97 12.43 -9.34
C ASP A 212 19.50 12.17 -8.96
N ASN A 213 18.88 11.12 -9.53
CA ASN A 213 17.49 10.79 -9.22
C ASN A 213 17.44 10.06 -7.88
N ILE A 214 16.86 10.70 -6.90
CA ILE A 214 16.72 10.20 -5.52
C ILE A 214 15.26 9.73 -5.33
N LEU A 215 15.07 8.60 -4.66
CA LEU A 215 13.77 8.20 -4.17
C LEU A 215 13.49 8.96 -2.86
N ASP A 216 12.61 9.95 -2.95
CA ASP A 216 12.29 10.81 -1.81
C ASP A 216 11.66 10.03 -0.65
N THR A 217 11.92 10.50 0.56
CA THR A 217 11.27 9.99 1.75
C THR A 217 9.74 10.16 1.66
N ARG A 218 9.00 9.07 1.89
CA ARG A 218 7.54 9.07 1.97
C ARG A 218 7.10 9.08 3.42
N TYR A 219 6.22 10.01 3.77
CA TYR A 219 5.59 10.12 5.07
C TYR A 219 4.17 9.58 5.00
N VAL A 220 3.80 8.79 5.99
CA VAL A 220 2.48 8.17 6.11
C VAL A 220 1.89 8.49 7.47
N GLY A 221 0.66 8.99 7.49
CA GLY A 221 -0.14 9.17 8.70
C GLY A 221 -1.44 8.38 8.55
N HIS A 222 -1.82 7.59 9.55
CA HIS A 222 -3.07 6.86 9.51
C HIS A 222 -3.75 6.81 10.86
N GLY A 223 -5.07 6.67 10.86
CA GLY A 223 -5.84 6.55 12.08
C GLY A 223 -7.25 6.07 11.84
N GLY A 224 -7.92 5.71 12.93
CA GLY A 224 -9.30 5.25 12.85
C GLY A 224 -9.86 4.82 14.18
N MET A 225 -11.10 4.34 14.11
CA MET A 225 -11.85 3.87 15.27
C MET A 225 -12.58 2.57 14.95
N LYS A 226 -12.82 1.78 15.98
CA LYS A 226 -13.76 0.67 15.95
C LYS A 226 -14.85 0.98 16.97
N ILE A 227 -16.09 1.08 16.52
CA ILE A 227 -17.26 1.42 17.33
C ILE A 227 -18.27 0.30 17.20
N GLY A 228 -18.40 -0.53 18.23
CA GLY A 228 -19.39 -1.60 18.30
C GLY A 228 -20.76 -1.07 18.71
N ILE A 229 -21.78 -1.44 17.97
CA ILE A 229 -23.17 -1.06 18.20
C ILE A 229 -23.98 -2.34 18.49
N GLN A 230 -24.46 -2.47 19.75
CA GLN A 230 -25.33 -3.57 20.18
C GLN A 230 -24.83 -4.99 19.87
N ASN A 231 -23.49 -5.21 19.81
CA ASN A 231 -22.82 -6.46 19.47
C ASN A 231 -23.20 -7.08 18.10
N LYS A 232 -23.91 -6.34 17.25
CA LYS A 232 -24.34 -6.80 15.92
C LYS A 232 -23.73 -6.02 14.78
N VAL A 233 -23.43 -4.77 15.02
CA VAL A 233 -22.87 -3.86 14.01
C VAL A 233 -21.59 -3.26 14.54
N VAL A 234 -20.59 -3.13 13.69
CA VAL A 234 -19.37 -2.39 13.98
C VAL A 234 -19.17 -1.31 12.91
N LEU A 235 -18.89 -0.09 13.35
CA LEU A 235 -18.53 1.03 12.48
C LEU A 235 -17.01 1.25 12.57
N LEU A 236 -16.35 1.39 11.42
CA LEU A 236 -14.90 1.43 11.27
C LEU A 236 -14.47 2.66 10.44
N PRO A 237 -14.65 3.90 10.94
CA PRO A 237 -14.12 5.08 10.26
C PRO A 237 -12.60 5.07 10.30
N SER A 238 -11.99 5.42 9.17
CA SER A 238 -10.55 5.46 9.05
C SER A 238 -10.08 6.51 8.04
N VAL A 239 -8.84 6.96 8.23
CA VAL A 239 -8.17 7.93 7.39
C VAL A 239 -6.72 7.52 7.18
N LEU A 240 -6.23 7.76 5.97
CA LEU A 240 -4.85 7.60 5.56
C LEU A 240 -4.42 8.89 4.85
N TYR A 241 -3.27 9.43 5.24
CA TYR A 241 -2.60 10.50 4.54
C TYR A 241 -1.19 10.07 4.18
N MET A 242 -0.80 10.28 2.96
CA MET A 242 0.56 10.02 2.48
C MET A 242 1.07 11.24 1.72
N THR A 243 2.38 11.51 1.86
CA THR A 243 3.05 12.55 1.09
C THR A 243 4.48 12.13 0.78
N GLN A 244 4.97 12.51 -0.40
CA GLN A 244 6.31 12.23 -0.90
C GLN A 244 6.78 13.39 -1.77
N ALA A 245 8.08 13.53 -2.02
CA ALA A 245 8.66 14.56 -2.89
C ALA A 245 8.24 15.99 -2.49
N GLU A 246 8.50 16.35 -1.22
CA GLU A 246 8.20 17.67 -0.64
C GLU A 246 6.73 18.13 -0.86
N GLY A 247 5.79 17.18 -0.86
CA GLY A 247 4.37 17.47 -1.05
C GLY A 247 3.91 17.48 -2.52
N SER A 248 4.78 17.16 -3.46
CA SER A 248 4.40 17.06 -4.88
C SER A 248 3.48 15.87 -5.16
N ASN A 249 3.56 14.83 -4.32
CA ASN A 249 2.70 13.66 -4.35
C ASN A 249 1.99 13.53 -3.00
N GLU A 250 0.72 13.90 -2.97
CA GLU A 250 -0.13 13.79 -1.79
C GLU A 250 -1.31 12.88 -2.04
N GLU A 251 -1.64 12.04 -1.08
CA GLU A 251 -2.85 11.22 -1.08
C GLU A 251 -3.55 11.35 0.26
N LEU A 252 -4.82 11.69 0.23
CA LEU A 252 -5.71 11.64 1.39
C LEU A 252 -6.87 10.69 1.07
N LEU A 253 -6.90 9.56 1.78
CA LEU A 253 -7.95 8.56 1.69
C LEU A 253 -8.72 8.53 3.01
N MET A 254 -10.03 8.74 2.95
CA MET A 254 -10.90 8.70 4.12
C MET A 254 -12.19 7.95 3.83
N GLY A 255 -12.72 7.30 4.84
CA GLY A 255 -13.98 6.59 4.67
C GLY A 255 -14.35 5.76 5.90
N THR A 256 -15.26 4.84 5.68
CA THR A 256 -15.75 3.97 6.73
C THR A 256 -16.24 2.64 6.18
N SER A 257 -16.14 1.61 7.01
CA SER A 257 -16.80 0.32 6.77
C SER A 257 -17.80 0.02 7.87
N LEU A 258 -18.90 -0.62 7.51
CA LEU A 258 -19.91 -1.17 8.41
C LEU A 258 -19.80 -2.68 8.40
N GLY A 259 -19.52 -3.28 9.53
CA GLY A 259 -19.51 -4.72 9.72
C GLY A 259 -20.81 -5.20 10.35
N PHE A 260 -21.38 -6.25 9.81
CA PHE A 260 -22.62 -6.89 10.27
C PHE A 260 -22.31 -8.31 10.73
N ALA A 261 -22.47 -8.60 12.01
CA ALA A 261 -22.34 -9.96 12.53
C ALA A 261 -23.48 -10.83 11.99
N ILE A 262 -23.16 -11.84 11.17
CA ILE A 262 -24.11 -12.77 10.55
C ILE A 262 -24.26 -14.05 11.41
N GLY A 263 -23.27 -14.31 12.27
CA GLY A 263 -23.22 -15.47 13.18
C GLY A 263 -22.15 -15.25 14.24
N GLU A 264 -21.85 -16.28 15.02
CA GLU A 264 -20.86 -16.18 16.09
C GLU A 264 -19.43 -15.97 15.58
N GLU A 265 -19.13 -16.49 14.38
CA GLU A 265 -17.78 -16.48 13.79
C GLU A 265 -17.73 -15.80 12.42
N SER A 266 -18.77 -15.07 12.02
CA SER A 266 -18.87 -14.50 10.68
C SER A 266 -19.32 -13.05 10.73
N THR A 267 -18.62 -12.18 10.01
CA THR A 267 -18.97 -10.76 9.85
C THR A 267 -18.87 -10.37 8.38
N PHE A 268 -19.90 -9.73 7.87
CA PHE A 268 -19.92 -9.14 6.54
C PHE A 268 -19.67 -7.63 6.63
N TYR A 269 -18.86 -7.09 5.73
CA TYR A 269 -18.51 -5.67 5.71
C TYR A 269 -18.92 -5.01 4.41
N LEU A 270 -19.42 -3.78 4.53
CA LEU A 270 -19.65 -2.85 3.42
C LEU A 270 -18.90 -1.57 3.73
N GLY A 271 -18.06 -1.12 2.80
CA GLY A 271 -17.25 0.08 2.97
C GLY A 271 -17.41 1.05 1.82
N GLY A 272 -17.24 2.33 2.15
CA GLY A 272 -17.16 3.43 1.21
C GLY A 272 -16.04 4.38 1.62
N TYR A 273 -15.14 4.69 0.66
CA TYR A 273 -14.00 5.57 0.87
C TYR A 273 -13.90 6.59 -0.24
N TYR A 274 -13.30 7.70 0.07
CA TYR A 274 -12.99 8.75 -0.90
C TYR A 274 -11.50 9.04 -0.87
N ARG A 275 -10.85 8.87 -2.00
CA ARG A 275 -9.48 9.32 -2.24
C ARG A 275 -9.56 10.69 -2.88
N ASN A 276 -9.04 11.70 -2.16
CA ASN A 276 -9.17 13.08 -2.54
C ASN A 276 -8.70 13.31 -3.98
N GLU A 277 -9.55 13.97 -4.79
CA GLU A 277 -9.27 14.34 -6.19
C GLU A 277 -8.92 13.16 -7.13
N ASP A 278 -9.11 11.90 -6.69
CA ASP A 278 -8.76 10.72 -7.48
C ASP A 278 -9.92 9.74 -7.68
N ALA A 279 -10.45 9.14 -6.61
CA ALA A 279 -11.42 8.07 -6.74
C ALA A 279 -12.43 7.98 -5.59
N VAL A 280 -13.63 7.47 -5.90
CA VAL A 280 -14.56 6.90 -4.94
C VAL A 280 -14.39 5.40 -4.92
N ILE A 281 -14.24 4.81 -3.73
CA ILE A 281 -13.94 3.40 -3.55
C ILE A 281 -15.10 2.72 -2.84
N ALA A 282 -15.63 1.67 -3.46
CA ALA A 282 -16.57 0.76 -2.82
C ALA A 282 -15.84 -0.50 -2.39
N SER A 283 -16.10 -0.98 -1.18
CA SER A 283 -15.49 -2.22 -0.68
C SER A 283 -16.52 -3.16 -0.06
N ILE A 284 -16.27 -4.44 -0.20
CA ILE A 284 -16.95 -5.52 0.50
C ILE A 284 -15.91 -6.39 1.19
N GLY A 285 -16.29 -6.95 2.34
CA GLY A 285 -15.43 -7.84 3.10
C GLY A 285 -16.22 -8.93 3.78
N PHE A 286 -15.53 -10.00 4.10
CA PHE A 286 -16.11 -11.13 4.80
C PHE A 286 -15.07 -11.76 5.72
N ASP A 287 -15.38 -11.79 7.02
CA ASP A 287 -14.64 -12.54 8.01
C ASP A 287 -15.35 -13.86 8.29
N PHE A 288 -14.61 -14.93 8.23
CA PHE A 288 -15.07 -16.24 8.65
C PHE A 288 -13.99 -16.94 9.47
N LYS A 289 -14.24 -17.13 10.77
CA LYS A 289 -13.25 -17.69 11.70
C LYS A 289 -11.93 -16.91 11.66
N ASN A 290 -10.91 -17.56 11.10
CA ASN A 290 -9.55 -17.05 11.02
C ASN A 290 -9.20 -16.50 9.63
N VAL A 291 -10.15 -16.45 8.71
CA VAL A 291 -9.95 -15.96 7.35
C VAL A 291 -10.71 -14.66 7.15
N GLN A 292 -10.08 -13.70 6.56
CA GLN A 292 -10.66 -12.43 6.15
C GLN A 292 -10.44 -12.25 4.65
N PHE A 293 -11.53 -12.03 3.94
CA PHE A 293 -11.52 -11.73 2.51
C PHE A 293 -12.00 -10.30 2.27
N GLY A 294 -11.34 -9.57 1.39
CA GLY A 294 -11.72 -8.23 0.99
C GLY A 294 -11.67 -8.07 -0.53
N MET A 295 -12.61 -7.28 -1.05
CA MET A 295 -12.63 -6.83 -2.43
C MET A 295 -12.99 -5.34 -2.44
N SER A 296 -12.29 -4.55 -3.26
CA SER A 296 -12.65 -3.16 -3.50
C SER A 296 -12.56 -2.82 -5.00
N TYR A 297 -13.30 -1.80 -5.36
CA TYR A 297 -13.29 -1.22 -6.70
C TYR A 297 -13.22 0.30 -6.62
N ASP A 298 -12.22 0.87 -7.30
CA ASP A 298 -12.01 2.29 -7.40
C ASP A 298 -12.76 2.82 -8.63
N VAL A 299 -13.54 3.85 -8.45
CA VAL A 299 -14.23 4.61 -9.52
C VAL A 299 -13.53 5.95 -9.64
N ASN A 300 -12.82 6.18 -10.74
CA ASN A 300 -12.09 7.42 -10.96
C ASN A 300 -13.03 8.62 -11.08
N VAL A 301 -12.70 9.71 -10.37
CA VAL A 301 -13.43 10.99 -10.42
C VAL A 301 -12.54 12.16 -10.86
N ASN A 302 -11.24 11.89 -11.09
CA ASN A 302 -10.25 12.84 -11.58
C ASN A 302 -10.40 13.08 -13.11
N ASP A 303 -9.53 13.90 -13.70
CA ASP A 303 -9.52 14.21 -15.13
C ASP A 303 -9.37 12.97 -16.03
N LEU A 304 -8.73 11.90 -15.54
CA LEU A 304 -8.62 10.62 -16.24
C LEU A 304 -9.98 9.91 -16.38
N SER A 305 -11.00 10.31 -15.62
CA SER A 305 -12.35 9.73 -15.69
C SER A 305 -12.95 9.82 -17.09
N VAL A 306 -12.64 10.90 -17.82
CA VAL A 306 -13.11 11.13 -19.21
C VAL A 306 -12.55 10.06 -20.15
N VAL A 307 -11.26 9.71 -20.02
CA VAL A 307 -10.58 8.74 -20.89
C VAL A 307 -10.85 7.31 -20.42
N SER A 308 -10.86 7.09 -19.11
CA SER A 308 -11.09 5.76 -18.51
C SER A 308 -12.57 5.34 -18.47
N GLY A 309 -13.51 6.27 -18.73
CA GLY A 309 -14.94 6.04 -18.51
C GLY A 309 -15.24 5.73 -17.04
N ASN A 310 -14.58 6.43 -16.11
CA ASN A 310 -14.65 6.25 -14.65
C ASN A 310 -14.11 4.90 -14.14
N LYS A 311 -13.43 4.12 -14.99
CA LYS A 311 -12.92 2.80 -14.61
C LYS A 311 -11.55 2.96 -13.95
N GLY A 312 -11.45 2.58 -12.70
CA GLY A 312 -10.23 2.67 -11.88
C GLY A 312 -9.55 1.31 -11.69
N GLY A 313 -9.40 0.89 -10.45
CA GLY A 313 -8.71 -0.32 -10.05
C GLY A 313 -9.59 -1.30 -9.28
N MET A 314 -9.28 -2.58 -9.39
CA MET A 314 -9.85 -3.64 -8.55
C MET A 314 -8.77 -4.15 -7.61
N GLU A 315 -9.12 -4.36 -6.35
CA GLU A 315 -8.25 -5.00 -5.37
C GLU A 315 -8.93 -6.20 -4.74
N LEU A 316 -8.13 -7.23 -4.50
CA LEU A 316 -8.50 -8.41 -3.71
C LEU A 316 -7.51 -8.58 -2.58
N SER A 317 -8.01 -8.92 -1.41
CA SER A 317 -7.19 -9.25 -0.24
C SER A 317 -7.67 -10.54 0.41
N LEU A 318 -6.70 -11.30 0.91
CA LEU A 318 -6.96 -12.50 1.71
C LEU A 318 -5.99 -12.51 2.88
N LEU A 319 -6.54 -12.50 4.11
CA LEU A 319 -5.75 -12.58 5.33
C LEU A 319 -6.12 -13.85 6.09
N TYR A 320 -5.11 -14.53 6.62
CA TYR A 320 -5.24 -15.68 7.49
C TYR A 320 -4.60 -15.39 8.85
N PHE A 321 -5.32 -15.64 9.92
CA PHE A 321 -4.88 -15.44 11.29
C PHE A 321 -4.70 -16.79 11.99
N GLY A 322 -3.45 -17.20 12.20
CA GLY A 322 -3.16 -18.47 12.86
C GLY A 322 -3.05 -18.30 14.37
N CYS A 323 -3.95 -18.91 15.12
CA CYS A 323 -3.98 -18.88 16.57
C CYS A 323 -3.38 -20.17 17.12
N LEU A 324 -2.14 -20.12 17.60
CA LEU A 324 -1.52 -21.26 18.27
C LEU A 324 -2.10 -21.45 19.67
N PRO A 325 -2.39 -22.68 20.09
CA PRO A 325 -2.88 -22.96 21.43
C PRO A 325 -1.81 -22.53 22.46
N THR A 326 -2.23 -21.74 23.43
CA THR A 326 -1.38 -21.32 24.54
C THR A 326 -1.82 -21.97 25.84
N SER A 327 -0.87 -22.39 26.63
CA SER A 327 -1.11 -22.87 27.99
C SER A 327 -1.65 -21.72 28.86
N SER A 328 -2.88 -21.87 29.33
CA SER A 328 -3.44 -21.45 30.62
C SER A 328 -3.82 -20.01 30.94
N LYS A 329 -3.87 -19.04 30.00
CA LYS A 329 -4.59 -17.78 30.27
C LYS A 329 -5.31 -17.28 29.00
N PRO A 330 -6.57 -16.79 29.09
CA PRO A 330 -7.23 -16.17 27.94
C PRO A 330 -6.39 -14.98 27.46
N ARG A 331 -5.95 -15.04 26.23
CA ARG A 331 -5.19 -13.93 25.61
C ARG A 331 -6.15 -12.79 25.32
N ARG A 332 -5.83 -11.61 25.77
CA ARG A 332 -6.48 -10.41 25.28
C ARG A 332 -6.02 -10.16 23.84
N VAL A 333 -6.99 -9.95 22.99
CA VAL A 333 -6.78 -9.67 21.56
C VAL A 333 -6.29 -8.24 21.45
N VAL A 334 -5.14 -8.05 20.83
CA VAL A 334 -4.71 -6.72 20.39
C VAL A 334 -5.43 -6.48 19.06
N ASP A 335 -6.38 -5.57 19.07
CA ASP A 335 -7.09 -5.21 17.84
C ASP A 335 -6.12 -4.49 16.88
N CYS A 336 -5.82 -5.13 15.78
CA CYS A 336 -5.19 -4.49 14.62
C CYS A 336 -6.26 -3.71 13.85
N PRO A 337 -5.92 -2.59 13.18
CA PRO A 337 -6.83 -2.00 12.22
C PRO A 337 -7.40 -3.07 11.30
N ARG A 338 -8.71 -3.24 11.35
CA ARG A 338 -9.46 -4.12 10.46
C ARG A 338 -10.40 -3.26 9.63
N PHE A 339 -10.82 -3.73 8.51
CA PHE A 339 -11.73 -3.08 7.55
C PHE A 339 -12.28 -1.73 7.94
#